data_a2ec36add2c7f1d0ffebfc996d32780a
#
_entry.id   a2ec36add2c7f1d0ffebfc996d32780a
#
_cell.length_a   1.000
_cell.length_b   1.000
_cell.length_c   1.000
_cell.angle_alpha   90.00
_cell.angle_beta   90.00
_cell.angle_gamma   90.00
#
_symmetry.space_group_name_H-M   'P 1'
#
loop_
_entity.id
_entity.type
_entity.pdbx_description
1 polymer ?
#
loop_
_entity_poly.entity_id
_entity_poly.type
_entity_poly.pdbx_seq_one_letter_code
_entity_poly.pdbx_strand_id
1 'polypeptide(L)'
;MIFKSNLSKNTIFIRLLFLFSLSGLLVSQSINGFVREESSGEPISYANIFLENTSLGAATNRDGYFVISNIPLGSYTLNASMIGYGIFKKEITINDSGSIRLTIFLDQEVIETSEIIVTAERQKFERSIESSQISLDLREINSAPAFIEPDVFRTLQMLPGVQTSSDFSSALYVRGSTPDQNLIMLDGITVYNPYHLGGIFSTFNTDAIKEADFHAGGFPARYGGRMGAILNIINREGNVNQIKGMSNISLISSKLLLEGPMPSYKGMRGSWMISGRRTYFDRVIDALKIPIGKKADGSNEYFQFPYYFYDYQIKANLDISEDHRLTYTRFYGDDILNWSFDEKENYNDTDVNVSREFKFGIDWPWGNKTNGLTWRWIVSPTIISKTFVSNSYYRF
;
A
#
# COMPACT_ATOMS: atom_id res chain seq x y z
N MET A 1 -42.91 -46.42 -9.65
CA MET A 1 -41.61 -47.07 -9.79
C MET A 1 -40.57 -45.98 -9.87
N ILE A 2 -39.92 -45.63 -8.72
CA ILE A 2 -38.98 -44.50 -8.62
C ILE A 2 -37.59 -45.11 -8.61
N PHE A 3 -36.82 -44.92 -9.69
CA PHE A 3 -35.39 -45.31 -9.76
C PHE A 3 -34.56 -44.32 -8.90
N LYS A 4 -34.16 -44.73 -7.70
CA LYS A 4 -33.10 -44.07 -6.94
C LYS A 4 -31.75 -44.54 -7.50
N SER A 5 -31.05 -43.74 -8.24
CA SER A 5 -29.65 -44.01 -8.62
C SER A 5 -28.75 -43.64 -7.43
N ASN A 6 -28.33 -44.61 -6.66
CA ASN A 6 -27.23 -44.48 -5.69
C ASN A 6 -25.89 -44.39 -6.42
N LEU A 7 -25.51 -43.20 -6.86
CA LEU A 7 -24.12 -42.96 -7.27
C LEU A 7 -23.26 -42.85 -5.99
N SER A 8 -22.37 -43.84 -5.82
CA SER A 8 -21.48 -43.85 -4.65
C SER A 8 -20.58 -42.58 -4.68
N LYS A 9 -20.29 -42.03 -3.50
CA LYS A 9 -19.39 -40.87 -3.34
C LYS A 9 -18.04 -41.06 -4.05
N ASN A 10 -17.58 -42.29 -4.13
CA ASN A 10 -16.36 -42.68 -4.85
C ASN A 10 -16.46 -42.49 -6.37
N THR A 11 -17.61 -42.76 -6.97
CA THR A 11 -17.83 -42.58 -8.43
C THR A 11 -17.85 -41.10 -8.82
N ILE A 12 -18.36 -40.21 -7.95
CA ILE A 12 -18.33 -38.76 -8.15
C ILE A 12 -16.90 -38.25 -8.02
N PHE A 13 -16.15 -38.73 -7.04
CA PHE A 13 -14.75 -38.35 -6.84
C PHE A 13 -13.84 -38.81 -8.00
N ILE A 14 -14.03 -40.03 -8.49
CA ILE A 14 -13.30 -40.53 -9.65
C ILE A 14 -13.65 -39.77 -10.94
N ARG A 15 -14.91 -39.39 -11.13
CA ARG A 15 -15.33 -38.57 -12.28
C ARG A 15 -14.79 -37.14 -12.21
N LEU A 16 -14.75 -36.54 -11.03
CA LEU A 16 -14.08 -35.25 -10.79
C LEU A 16 -12.57 -35.33 -11.03
N LEU A 17 -11.92 -36.40 -10.58
CA LEU A 17 -10.50 -36.63 -10.84
C LEU A 17 -10.22 -36.80 -12.34
N PHE A 18 -11.11 -37.52 -13.06
CA PHE A 18 -11.00 -37.76 -14.51
C PHE A 18 -11.28 -36.48 -15.32
N LEU A 19 -12.19 -35.62 -14.88
CA LEU A 19 -12.42 -34.28 -15.48
C LEU A 19 -11.21 -33.38 -15.26
N PHE A 20 -10.53 -33.49 -14.13
CA PHE A 20 -9.28 -32.74 -13.85
C PHE A 20 -8.09 -33.29 -14.66
N SER A 21 -8.05 -34.56 -14.98
CA SER A 21 -6.99 -35.18 -15.80
C SER A 21 -7.16 -34.97 -17.30
N LEU A 22 -8.37 -34.58 -17.77
CA LEU A 22 -8.66 -34.34 -19.18
C LEU A 22 -8.47 -32.88 -19.62
N SER A 23 -8.07 -31.98 -18.70
CA SER A 23 -7.49 -30.69 -19.06
C SER A 23 -6.08 -30.90 -19.60
N GLY A 24 -5.98 -31.72 -20.62
CA GLY A 24 -4.78 -32.03 -21.37
C GLY A 24 -4.22 -30.75 -21.99
N LEU A 25 -3.12 -30.38 -21.55
CA LEU A 25 -1.92 -29.77 -22.12
C LEU A 25 -2.11 -29.30 -23.58
N LEU A 26 -2.97 -28.31 -23.81
CA LEU A 26 -2.75 -27.39 -24.91
C LEU A 26 -1.57 -26.51 -24.50
N VAL A 27 -0.36 -26.96 -24.82
CA VAL A 27 0.86 -26.15 -24.67
C VAL A 27 0.76 -25.05 -25.74
N SER A 28 0.13 -23.95 -25.36
CA SER A 28 0.14 -22.73 -26.17
C SER A 28 1.50 -22.05 -25.98
N GLN A 29 2.13 -21.68 -27.08
CA GLN A 29 3.34 -20.87 -27.02
C GLN A 29 3.04 -19.54 -26.33
N SER A 30 3.82 -19.24 -25.31
CA SER A 30 3.64 -18.01 -24.53
C SER A 30 4.97 -17.38 -24.12
N ILE A 31 4.95 -16.07 -23.97
CA ILE A 31 6.01 -15.31 -23.31
C ILE A 31 5.46 -14.86 -21.99
N ASN A 32 6.17 -15.13 -20.91
CA ASN A 32 5.77 -14.71 -19.58
C ASN A 32 6.98 -14.21 -18.78
N GLY A 33 6.75 -13.51 -17.71
CA GLY A 33 7.83 -13.06 -16.84
C GLY A 33 7.51 -11.85 -16.03
N PHE A 34 8.55 -11.15 -15.62
CA PHE A 34 8.44 -9.99 -14.74
C PHE A 34 9.07 -8.75 -15.39
N VAL A 35 8.45 -7.60 -15.13
CA VAL A 35 9.05 -6.29 -15.38
C VAL A 35 9.40 -5.67 -14.04
N ARG A 36 10.63 -5.25 -13.91
CA ARG A 36 11.20 -4.70 -12.67
C ARG A 36 11.96 -3.41 -12.98
N GLU A 37 12.02 -2.52 -11.99
CA GLU A 37 12.88 -1.37 -12.03
C GLU A 37 14.34 -1.80 -11.87
N GLU A 38 15.23 -1.29 -12.71
CA GLU A 38 16.65 -1.69 -12.70
C GLU A 38 17.36 -1.26 -11.41
N SER A 39 17.07 -0.06 -10.92
CA SER A 39 17.77 0.53 -9.76
C SER A 39 17.39 -0.13 -8.42
N SER A 40 16.15 -0.59 -8.27
CA SER A 40 15.63 -1.14 -7.01
C SER A 40 15.29 -2.62 -7.07
N GLY A 41 14.98 -3.14 -8.28
CA GLY A 41 14.43 -4.46 -8.51
C GLY A 41 12.96 -4.58 -8.12
N GLU A 42 12.29 -3.47 -7.74
CA GLU A 42 10.85 -3.46 -7.46
C GLU A 42 10.04 -3.81 -8.71
N PRO A 43 8.92 -4.54 -8.58
CA PRO A 43 8.06 -4.85 -9.72
C PRO A 43 7.42 -3.57 -10.26
N ILE A 44 7.32 -3.45 -11.59
CA ILE A 44 6.62 -2.36 -12.27
C ILE A 44 5.23 -2.83 -12.64
N SER A 45 4.20 -2.23 -12.01
CA SER A 45 2.79 -2.48 -12.29
C SER A 45 2.37 -1.79 -13.58
N TYR A 46 1.48 -2.42 -14.33
CA TYR A 46 0.85 -1.85 -15.54
C TYR A 46 1.80 -1.45 -16.67
N ALA A 47 3.04 -1.96 -16.67
CA ALA A 47 3.93 -1.81 -17.82
C ALA A 47 3.35 -2.52 -19.05
N ASN A 48 3.46 -1.90 -20.20
CA ASN A 48 2.96 -2.40 -21.47
C ASN A 48 4.02 -3.28 -22.14
N ILE A 49 3.68 -4.54 -22.43
CA ILE A 49 4.54 -5.48 -23.15
C ILE A 49 3.83 -5.87 -24.44
N PHE A 50 4.47 -5.71 -25.58
CA PHE A 50 3.87 -6.03 -26.87
C PHE A 50 4.92 -6.50 -27.89
N LEU A 51 4.43 -7.27 -28.86
CA LEU A 51 5.22 -7.71 -30.01
C LEU A 51 5.03 -6.70 -31.16
N GLU A 52 6.13 -6.14 -31.62
CA GLU A 52 6.12 -5.12 -32.67
C GLU A 52 5.44 -5.63 -33.95
N ASN A 53 4.67 -4.76 -34.62
CA ASN A 53 3.88 -5.07 -35.82
C ASN A 53 2.81 -6.16 -35.65
N THR A 54 2.36 -6.42 -34.41
CA THR A 54 1.27 -7.34 -34.11
C THR A 54 0.25 -6.70 -33.17
N SER A 55 -0.90 -7.35 -33.00
CA SER A 55 -1.87 -7.00 -31.95
C SER A 55 -1.64 -7.74 -30.63
N LEU A 56 -0.53 -8.51 -30.51
CA LEU A 56 -0.25 -9.34 -29.37
C LEU A 56 0.50 -8.53 -28.29
N GLY A 57 -0.08 -8.49 -27.10
CA GLY A 57 0.52 -7.80 -25.97
C GLY A 57 -0.20 -8.07 -24.66
N ALA A 58 0.38 -7.63 -23.57
CA ALA A 58 -0.16 -7.72 -22.23
C ALA A 58 0.33 -6.54 -21.38
N ALA A 59 -0.40 -6.20 -20.32
CA ALA A 59 0.09 -5.32 -19.28
C ALA A 59 0.54 -6.15 -18.07
N THR A 60 1.54 -5.67 -17.33
CA THR A 60 1.92 -6.31 -16.07
C THR A 60 0.83 -6.14 -15.02
N ASN A 61 0.66 -7.16 -14.19
CA ASN A 61 -0.15 -7.05 -12.98
C ASN A 61 0.62 -6.28 -11.87
N ARG A 62 0.04 -6.15 -10.67
CA ARG A 62 0.68 -5.48 -9.53
C ARG A 62 2.00 -6.09 -9.07
N ASP A 63 2.20 -7.39 -9.30
CA ASP A 63 3.45 -8.08 -8.99
C ASP A 63 4.49 -7.92 -10.11
N GLY A 64 4.22 -7.09 -11.13
CA GLY A 64 5.06 -6.91 -12.30
C GLY A 64 5.04 -8.08 -13.28
N TYR A 65 4.14 -9.06 -13.08
CA TYR A 65 4.07 -10.26 -13.92
C TYR A 65 3.19 -10.02 -15.16
N PHE A 66 3.65 -10.54 -16.30
CA PHE A 66 2.92 -10.52 -17.57
C PHE A 66 2.90 -11.89 -18.23
N VAL A 67 1.92 -12.11 -19.10
CA VAL A 67 1.84 -13.26 -19.98
C VAL A 67 1.19 -12.86 -21.33
N ILE A 68 1.86 -13.20 -22.44
CA ILE A 68 1.33 -13.12 -23.79
C ILE A 68 1.19 -14.56 -24.28
N SER A 69 -0.05 -14.99 -24.57
CA SER A 69 -0.38 -16.36 -24.96
C SER A 69 -0.73 -16.44 -26.44
N ASN A 70 -0.77 -17.66 -27.00
CA ASN A 70 -1.15 -17.95 -28.37
C ASN A 70 -0.29 -17.22 -29.42
N ILE A 71 1.04 -17.19 -29.19
CA ILE A 71 1.97 -16.54 -30.11
C ILE A 71 2.32 -17.52 -31.24
N PRO A 72 2.12 -17.17 -32.52
CA PRO A 72 2.55 -18.00 -33.64
C PRO A 72 4.07 -18.18 -33.64
N LEU A 73 4.54 -19.28 -34.27
CA LEU A 73 5.98 -19.51 -34.48
C LEU A 73 6.54 -18.40 -35.36
N GLY A 74 7.73 -17.90 -35.02
CA GLY A 74 8.38 -16.80 -35.74
C GLY A 74 9.34 -15.99 -34.89
N SER A 75 9.98 -15.02 -35.51
CA SER A 75 10.84 -14.05 -34.84
C SER A 75 10.12 -12.73 -34.67
N TYR A 76 10.22 -12.16 -33.48
CA TYR A 76 9.51 -10.95 -33.05
C TYR A 76 10.44 -10.01 -32.30
N THR A 77 10.15 -8.73 -32.34
CA THR A 77 10.74 -7.75 -31.43
C THR A 77 9.78 -7.53 -30.25
N LEU A 78 10.18 -7.95 -29.05
CA LEU A 78 9.46 -7.69 -27.82
C LEU A 78 9.81 -6.29 -27.34
N ASN A 79 8.80 -5.46 -27.10
CA ASN A 79 8.93 -4.15 -26.48
C ASN A 79 8.30 -4.15 -25.11
N ALA A 80 8.91 -3.45 -24.17
CA ALA A 80 8.29 -3.13 -22.88
C ALA A 80 8.43 -1.63 -22.62
N SER A 81 7.35 -1.01 -22.14
CA SER A 81 7.33 0.44 -21.87
C SER A 81 6.44 0.76 -20.67
N MET A 82 6.81 1.79 -19.93
CA MET A 82 6.03 2.39 -18.85
C MET A 82 6.35 3.88 -18.78
N ILE A 83 5.35 4.71 -18.42
CA ILE A 83 5.55 6.15 -18.27
C ILE A 83 6.59 6.42 -17.18
N GLY A 84 7.57 7.27 -17.50
CA GLY A 84 8.69 7.59 -16.61
C GLY A 84 9.84 6.58 -16.64
N TYR A 85 9.83 5.64 -17.60
CA TYR A 85 10.85 4.65 -17.82
C TYR A 85 11.29 4.60 -19.29
N GLY A 86 12.54 4.22 -19.52
CA GLY A 86 13.05 3.95 -20.85
C GLY A 86 12.37 2.75 -21.52
N ILE A 87 12.39 2.71 -22.85
CA ILE A 87 11.80 1.62 -23.62
C ILE A 87 12.80 0.47 -23.73
N PHE A 88 12.37 -0.74 -23.31
CA PHE A 88 13.12 -1.96 -23.53
C PHE A 88 12.74 -2.60 -24.87
N LYS A 89 13.76 -3.07 -25.63
CA LYS A 89 13.56 -3.81 -26.88
C LYS A 89 14.46 -5.05 -26.90
N LYS A 90 13.89 -6.18 -27.33
CA LYS A 90 14.64 -7.44 -27.47
C LYS A 90 14.07 -8.29 -28.59
N GLU A 91 14.94 -8.81 -29.46
CA GLU A 91 14.57 -9.83 -30.43
C GLU A 91 14.40 -11.18 -29.76
N ILE A 92 13.34 -11.88 -30.09
CA ILE A 92 13.00 -13.20 -29.57
C ILE A 92 12.48 -14.09 -30.69
N THR A 93 12.81 -15.37 -30.61
CA THR A 93 12.33 -16.38 -31.58
C THR A 93 11.45 -17.38 -30.86
N ILE A 94 10.19 -17.50 -31.28
CA ILE A 94 9.21 -18.47 -30.81
C ILE A 94 9.35 -19.74 -31.66
N ASN A 95 9.73 -20.81 -30.99
CA ASN A 95 9.84 -22.14 -31.58
C ASN A 95 8.94 -23.13 -30.83
N ASP A 96 8.92 -24.41 -31.22
CA ASP A 96 8.04 -25.44 -30.66
C ASP A 96 8.33 -25.79 -29.18
N SER A 97 9.30 -25.15 -28.52
CA SER A 97 9.73 -25.52 -27.17
C SER A 97 8.86 -24.98 -26.03
N GLY A 98 7.68 -24.44 -26.29
CA GLY A 98 6.73 -24.04 -25.25
C GLY A 98 6.85 -22.58 -24.82
N SER A 99 6.87 -22.29 -23.51
CA SER A 99 6.87 -20.92 -22.98
C SER A 99 8.28 -20.37 -22.79
N ILE A 100 8.46 -19.08 -23.16
CA ILE A 100 9.68 -18.33 -22.86
C ILE A 100 9.45 -17.48 -21.62
N ARG A 101 10.32 -17.61 -20.60
CA ARG A 101 10.29 -16.76 -19.41
C ARG A 101 11.39 -15.70 -19.45
N LEU A 102 11.02 -14.45 -19.15
CA LEU A 102 11.93 -13.30 -19.18
C LEU A 102 11.76 -12.44 -17.94
N THR A 103 12.87 -11.90 -17.44
CA THR A 103 12.84 -10.75 -16.55
C THR A 103 13.33 -9.54 -17.31
N ILE A 104 12.49 -8.52 -17.38
CA ILE A 104 12.76 -7.26 -18.08
C ILE A 104 13.07 -6.20 -17.01
N PHE A 105 14.14 -5.49 -17.19
CA PHE A 105 14.49 -4.36 -16.34
C PHE A 105 14.29 -3.07 -17.14
N LEU A 106 13.58 -2.10 -16.51
CA LEU A 106 13.40 -0.76 -17.05
C LEU A 106 14.13 0.22 -16.15
N ASP A 107 14.89 1.12 -16.75
CA ASP A 107 15.54 2.21 -16.03
C ASP A 107 14.63 3.43 -16.00
N GLN A 108 14.65 4.18 -14.87
CA GLN A 108 13.91 5.45 -14.79
C GLN A 108 14.54 6.47 -15.72
N GLU A 109 13.75 7.01 -16.61
CA GLU A 109 14.15 8.04 -17.55
C GLU A 109 13.21 9.24 -17.40
N VAL A 110 13.79 10.42 -17.23
CA VAL A 110 13.03 11.67 -17.27
C VAL A 110 12.70 11.95 -18.73
N ILE A 111 11.54 11.54 -19.18
CA ILE A 111 11.08 11.81 -20.55
C ILE A 111 10.75 13.31 -20.62
N GLU A 112 11.64 14.09 -21.22
CA GLU A 112 11.27 15.41 -21.73
C GLU A 112 10.21 15.21 -22.81
N THR A 113 9.06 15.77 -22.57
CA THR A 113 7.78 15.63 -23.27
C THR A 113 7.90 15.56 -24.80
N SER A 114 7.67 14.40 -25.40
CA SER A 114 7.26 14.30 -26.80
C SER A 114 6.27 13.14 -27.04
N GLU A 115 5.11 13.48 -27.55
CA GLU A 115 4.03 12.72 -28.25
C GLU A 115 3.62 11.29 -27.83
N ILE A 116 4.43 10.52 -27.09
CA ILE A 116 4.12 9.11 -26.76
C ILE A 116 3.17 8.98 -25.55
N ILE A 117 3.04 10.00 -24.72
CA ILE A 117 2.27 10.00 -23.46
C ILE A 117 0.78 9.74 -23.68
N VAL A 118 0.21 10.30 -24.75
CA VAL A 118 -1.24 10.23 -25.02
C VAL A 118 -1.72 8.81 -25.32
N THR A 119 -0.88 7.96 -25.91
CA THR A 119 -1.27 6.60 -26.32
C THR A 119 -1.29 5.62 -25.14
N ALA A 120 -0.36 5.76 -24.19
CA ALA A 120 -0.26 4.86 -23.03
C ALA A 120 -1.34 5.17 -21.96
N GLU A 121 -1.63 6.43 -21.70
CA GLU A 121 -2.74 6.83 -20.83
C GLU A 121 -4.10 6.43 -21.40
N ARG A 122 -4.28 6.61 -22.71
CA ARG A 122 -5.50 6.20 -23.41
C ARG A 122 -5.69 4.68 -23.35
N GLN A 123 -4.64 3.88 -23.51
CA GLN A 123 -4.72 2.42 -23.39
C GLN A 123 -4.92 1.97 -21.94
N LYS A 124 -4.36 2.66 -20.95
CA LYS A 124 -4.62 2.44 -19.51
C LYS A 124 -6.12 2.66 -19.22
N PHE A 125 -6.69 3.72 -19.79
CA PHE A 125 -8.10 4.08 -19.61
C PHE A 125 -9.06 3.15 -20.37
N GLU A 126 -8.73 2.75 -21.60
CA GLU A 126 -9.55 1.88 -22.45
C GLU A 126 -9.55 0.40 -21.98
N ARG A 127 -8.50 -0.07 -21.29
CA ARG A 127 -8.39 -1.44 -20.76
C ARG A 127 -8.89 -1.61 -19.33
N SER A 128 -9.05 -0.54 -18.57
CA SER A 128 -9.69 -0.64 -17.26
C SER A 128 -11.19 -0.79 -17.47
N ILE A 129 -11.68 -2.03 -17.36
CA ILE A 129 -13.12 -2.34 -17.29
C ILE A 129 -13.77 -1.64 -16.08
N GLU A 130 -12.96 -1.10 -15.17
CA GLU A 130 -13.36 -0.44 -13.94
C GLU A 130 -13.37 1.08 -14.16
N SER A 131 -14.46 1.62 -14.65
CA SER A 131 -14.65 3.04 -14.99
C SER A 131 -14.53 4.04 -13.82
N SER A 132 -14.20 3.58 -12.62
CA SER A 132 -14.10 4.38 -11.39
C SER A 132 -12.81 4.15 -10.62
N GLN A 133 -11.81 3.48 -11.20
CA GLN A 133 -10.52 3.26 -10.57
C GLN A 133 -9.55 4.39 -10.93
N ILE A 134 -8.90 4.94 -9.91
CA ILE A 134 -7.80 5.89 -10.02
C ILE A 134 -6.63 5.28 -9.24
N SER A 135 -5.47 5.17 -9.87
CA SER A 135 -4.23 4.75 -9.22
C SER A 135 -3.31 5.96 -9.15
N LEU A 136 -2.91 6.34 -7.94
CA LEU A 136 -1.98 7.44 -7.67
C LEU A 136 -0.61 6.87 -7.33
N ASP A 137 0.42 7.33 -8.01
CA ASP A 137 1.80 7.00 -7.68
C ASP A 137 2.38 7.97 -6.62
N LEU A 138 3.58 7.67 -6.13
CA LEU A 138 4.25 8.50 -5.12
C LEU A 138 4.51 9.93 -5.61
N ARG A 139 4.76 10.14 -6.92
CA ARG A 139 5.02 11.47 -7.49
C ARG A 139 3.76 12.32 -7.47
N GLU A 140 2.63 11.73 -7.87
CA GLU A 140 1.32 12.38 -7.83
C GLU A 140 0.92 12.75 -6.40
N ILE A 141 1.14 11.85 -5.42
CA ILE A 141 0.88 12.13 -4.00
C ILE A 141 1.76 13.27 -3.48
N ASN A 142 3.04 13.29 -3.82
CA ASN A 142 3.97 14.33 -3.36
C ASN A 142 3.82 15.67 -4.09
N SER A 143 3.24 15.70 -5.30
CA SER A 143 2.99 16.91 -6.07
C SER A 143 1.71 17.63 -5.64
N ALA A 144 0.82 16.95 -4.93
CA ALA A 144 -0.40 17.54 -4.42
C ALA A 144 -0.12 18.59 -3.34
N PRO A 145 -0.93 19.68 -3.27
CA PRO A 145 -0.82 20.66 -2.18
C PRO A 145 -0.95 19.99 -0.82
N ALA A 146 0.08 20.13 0.01
CA ALA A 146 0.12 19.57 1.34
C ALA A 146 -0.31 20.58 2.39
N PHE A 147 -1.06 20.17 3.42
CA PHE A 147 -1.39 21.06 4.54
C PHE A 147 -0.15 21.36 5.40
N ILE A 148 0.61 20.31 5.79
CA ILE A 148 1.90 20.42 6.50
C ILE A 148 2.88 19.40 5.91
N GLU A 149 2.38 18.21 5.61
CA GLU A 149 3.09 17.10 5.00
C GLU A 149 2.26 16.50 3.87
N PRO A 150 2.88 15.92 2.83
CA PRO A 150 2.15 15.16 1.83
C PRO A 150 1.31 14.06 2.50
N ASP A 151 0.06 13.94 2.07
CA ASP A 151 -0.90 12.99 2.63
C ASP A 151 -1.79 12.41 1.52
N VAL A 152 -1.90 11.09 1.47
CA VAL A 152 -2.66 10.39 0.43
C VAL A 152 -4.14 10.77 0.45
N PHE A 153 -4.73 10.99 1.64
CA PHE A 153 -6.14 11.38 1.72
C PHE A 153 -6.36 12.79 1.21
N ARG A 154 -5.43 13.72 1.49
CA ARG A 154 -5.48 15.08 0.96
C ARG A 154 -5.40 15.10 -0.57
N THR A 155 -4.54 14.25 -1.14
CA THR A 155 -4.47 14.09 -2.59
C THR A 155 -5.80 13.57 -3.16
N LEU A 156 -6.43 12.58 -2.50
CA LEU A 156 -7.72 12.05 -2.93
C LEU A 156 -8.87 13.06 -2.81
N GLN A 157 -8.82 13.99 -1.84
CA GLN A 157 -9.81 15.06 -1.70
C GLN A 157 -9.85 16.04 -2.88
N MET A 158 -8.80 16.06 -3.72
CA MET A 158 -8.77 16.85 -4.95
C MET A 158 -9.53 16.19 -6.11
N LEU A 159 -9.92 14.92 -5.96
CA LEU A 159 -10.61 14.19 -7.02
C LEU A 159 -12.09 14.54 -7.07
N PRO A 160 -12.70 14.58 -8.29
CA PRO A 160 -14.13 14.82 -8.44
C PRO A 160 -14.97 13.80 -7.66
N GLY A 161 -15.96 14.28 -6.90
CA GLY A 161 -16.86 13.42 -6.12
C GLY A 161 -16.31 12.99 -4.76
N VAL A 162 -15.14 13.46 -4.36
CA VAL A 162 -14.59 13.33 -3.01
C VAL A 162 -14.73 14.66 -2.29
N GLN A 163 -15.30 14.65 -1.10
CA GLN A 163 -15.54 15.83 -0.30
C GLN A 163 -14.90 15.68 1.10
N THR A 164 -14.70 16.79 1.76
CA THR A 164 -14.23 16.85 3.15
C THR A 164 -15.23 17.63 4.01
N SER A 165 -15.27 17.35 5.32
CA SER A 165 -16.12 18.09 6.25
C SER A 165 -15.56 19.47 6.62
N SER A 166 -14.24 19.65 6.55
CA SER A 166 -13.54 20.91 6.81
C SER A 166 -12.13 20.86 6.23
N ASP A 167 -11.48 22.01 6.11
CA ASP A 167 -10.10 22.14 5.64
C ASP A 167 -9.09 21.42 6.56
N PHE A 168 -9.46 21.21 7.82
CA PHE A 168 -8.63 20.48 8.80
C PHE A 168 -8.93 18.99 8.88
N SER A 169 -9.83 18.46 8.06
CA SER A 169 -10.19 17.04 8.06
C SER A 169 -9.62 16.32 6.85
N SER A 170 -8.92 15.21 7.07
CA SER A 170 -8.50 14.27 6.02
C SER A 170 -9.58 13.20 5.73
N ALA A 171 -10.72 13.25 6.40
CA ALA A 171 -11.81 12.30 6.18
C ALA A 171 -12.37 12.37 4.75
N LEU A 172 -12.63 11.22 4.16
CA LEU A 172 -13.11 11.08 2.79
C LEU A 172 -14.62 10.83 2.75
N TYR A 173 -15.37 11.80 2.23
CA TYR A 173 -16.79 11.66 1.89
C TYR A 173 -16.90 11.44 0.39
N VAL A 174 -17.16 10.21 -0.03
CA VAL A 174 -17.11 9.83 -1.45
C VAL A 174 -18.51 9.63 -1.99
N ARG A 175 -18.91 10.46 -2.95
CA ARG A 175 -20.23 10.39 -3.62
C ARG A 175 -21.39 10.29 -2.63
N GLY A 176 -21.31 11.03 -1.52
CA GLY A 176 -22.34 11.10 -0.49
C GLY A 176 -22.24 10.01 0.59
N SER A 177 -21.27 9.10 0.53
CA SER A 177 -20.98 8.15 1.61
C SER A 177 -20.19 8.80 2.73
N THR A 178 -20.35 8.31 3.96
CA THR A 178 -19.58 8.74 5.12
C THR A 178 -18.24 8.01 5.22
N PRO A 179 -17.24 8.56 5.92
CA PRO A 179 -15.89 7.98 6.00
C PRO A 179 -15.83 6.54 6.52
N ASP A 180 -16.74 6.15 7.43
CA ASP A 180 -16.88 4.80 7.97
C ASP A 180 -17.39 3.77 6.96
N GLN A 181 -18.02 4.24 5.87
CA GLN A 181 -18.50 3.38 4.77
C GLN A 181 -17.39 3.07 3.74
N ASN A 182 -16.22 3.69 3.84
CA ASN A 182 -15.10 3.40 2.97
C ASN A 182 -14.29 2.21 3.50
N LEU A 183 -13.81 1.36 2.59
CA LEU A 183 -12.84 0.31 2.89
C LEU A 183 -11.44 0.84 2.64
N ILE A 184 -10.68 1.03 3.70
CA ILE A 184 -9.31 1.50 3.63
C ILE A 184 -8.38 0.35 4.02
N MET A 185 -7.42 0.06 3.14
CA MET A 185 -6.51 -1.06 3.29
C MET A 185 -5.06 -0.61 3.07
N LEU A 186 -4.16 -1.28 3.76
CA LEU A 186 -2.72 -1.21 3.55
C LEU A 186 -2.21 -2.61 3.18
N ASP A 187 -1.62 -2.74 1.99
CA ASP A 187 -1.21 -4.04 1.41
C ASP A 187 -2.35 -5.09 1.42
N GLY A 188 -3.60 -4.65 1.20
CA GLY A 188 -4.79 -5.52 1.22
C GLY A 188 -5.34 -5.84 2.61
N ILE A 189 -4.78 -5.30 3.69
CA ILE A 189 -5.22 -5.50 5.07
C ILE A 189 -6.04 -4.29 5.52
N THR A 190 -7.24 -4.51 6.02
CA THR A 190 -8.12 -3.44 6.51
C THR A 190 -7.48 -2.67 7.67
N VAL A 191 -7.47 -1.33 7.56
CA VAL A 191 -7.11 -0.40 8.63
C VAL A 191 -8.40 0.28 9.10
N TYR A 192 -8.80 0.05 10.35
CA TYR A 192 -10.14 0.45 10.83
C TYR A 192 -10.26 1.95 11.11
N ASN A 193 -9.25 2.55 11.72
CA ASN A 193 -9.19 3.99 11.92
C ASN A 193 -7.91 4.52 11.26
N PRO A 194 -7.98 4.95 9.99
CA PRO A 194 -6.82 5.35 9.22
C PRO A 194 -6.42 6.81 9.48
N TYR A 195 -6.73 7.35 10.64
CA TYR A 195 -6.55 8.76 10.98
C TYR A 195 -5.80 8.95 12.28
N HIS A 196 -4.98 10.01 12.33
CA HIS A 196 -4.38 10.57 13.53
C HIS A 196 -5.00 11.91 13.89
N LEU A 197 -4.86 12.32 15.14
CA LEU A 197 -5.30 13.62 15.68
C LEU A 197 -6.75 13.92 15.29
N GLY A 198 -7.65 12.97 15.54
CA GLY A 198 -9.07 13.15 15.25
C GLY A 198 -9.43 13.37 13.78
N GLY A 199 -8.57 12.97 12.85
CA GLY A 199 -8.82 13.06 11.41
C GLY A 199 -8.05 14.16 10.69
N ILE A 200 -7.04 14.77 11.30
CA ILE A 200 -6.23 15.80 10.63
C ILE A 200 -5.20 15.19 9.67
N PHE A 201 -4.60 14.06 10.05
CA PHE A 201 -3.59 13.35 9.27
C PHE A 201 -4.02 11.91 9.00
N SER A 202 -3.54 11.34 7.89
CA SER A 202 -3.61 9.89 7.69
C SER A 202 -2.55 9.14 8.49
N THR A 203 -2.82 7.87 8.80
CA THR A 203 -1.85 6.99 9.47
C THR A 203 -0.75 6.49 8.53
N PHE A 204 -0.79 6.86 7.25
CA PHE A 204 0.11 6.33 6.24
C PHE A 204 1.31 7.23 6.03
N ASN A 205 2.52 6.69 6.22
CA ASN A 205 3.74 7.40 5.86
C ASN A 205 3.91 7.38 4.33
N THR A 206 3.75 8.53 3.69
CA THR A 206 3.84 8.66 2.23
C THR A 206 5.17 8.20 1.66
N ASP A 207 6.28 8.35 2.39
CA ASP A 207 7.61 7.93 1.94
C ASP A 207 7.71 6.40 1.74
N ALA A 208 6.86 5.62 2.45
CA ALA A 208 6.78 4.17 2.33
C ALA A 208 5.77 3.69 1.27
N ILE A 209 4.96 4.59 0.72
CA ILE A 209 3.93 4.24 -0.27
C ILE A 209 4.56 4.09 -1.65
N LYS A 210 4.17 3.05 -2.36
CA LYS A 210 4.46 2.85 -3.79
C LYS A 210 3.34 3.42 -4.66
N GLU A 211 2.11 3.00 -4.37
CA GLU A 211 0.91 3.39 -5.11
C GLU A 211 -0.32 3.34 -4.21
N ALA A 212 -1.37 4.08 -4.57
CA ALA A 212 -2.66 4.07 -3.91
C ALA A 212 -3.76 3.87 -4.95
N ASP A 213 -4.47 2.74 -4.86
CA ASP A 213 -5.60 2.41 -5.74
C ASP A 213 -6.91 2.84 -5.10
N PHE A 214 -7.59 3.76 -5.73
CA PHE A 214 -8.86 4.32 -5.27
C PHE A 214 -10.00 3.96 -6.22
N HIS A 215 -11.07 3.40 -5.67
CA HIS A 215 -12.31 3.11 -6.38
C HIS A 215 -13.45 3.92 -5.75
N ALA A 216 -13.92 4.93 -6.45
CA ALA A 216 -15.02 5.77 -5.98
C ALA A 216 -16.42 5.13 -6.12
N GLY A 217 -16.49 3.86 -6.52
CA GLY A 217 -17.70 3.06 -6.74
C GLY A 217 -17.45 2.01 -7.83
N GLY A 218 -18.40 1.08 -8.05
CA GLY A 218 -18.26 0.04 -9.06
C GLY A 218 -17.07 -0.90 -8.86
N PHE A 219 -16.69 -1.13 -7.62
CA PHE A 219 -15.53 -1.96 -7.27
C PHE A 219 -15.80 -3.46 -7.46
N PRO A 220 -14.75 -4.26 -7.76
CA PRO A 220 -14.87 -5.69 -7.98
C PRO A 220 -15.42 -6.47 -6.77
N ALA A 221 -16.04 -7.63 -7.03
CA ALA A 221 -16.64 -8.50 -6.01
C ALA A 221 -15.63 -9.05 -4.96
N ARG A 222 -14.32 -8.94 -5.22
CA ARG A 222 -13.26 -9.28 -4.24
C ARG A 222 -13.28 -8.36 -3.02
N TYR A 223 -13.85 -7.17 -3.12
CA TYR A 223 -14.00 -6.22 -2.03
C TYR A 223 -15.39 -6.31 -1.44
N GLY A 224 -15.49 -6.29 -0.12
CA GLY A 224 -16.76 -6.38 0.59
C GLY A 224 -16.74 -5.69 1.94
N GLY A 225 -17.92 -5.67 2.61
CA GLY A 225 -18.04 -5.15 3.96
C GLY A 225 -18.14 -3.62 4.07
N ARG A 226 -18.08 -2.89 2.95
CA ARG A 226 -18.25 -1.44 2.86
C ARG A 226 -19.01 -1.07 1.59
N MET A 227 -19.67 0.09 1.59
CA MET A 227 -20.58 0.52 0.51
C MET A 227 -20.13 1.82 -0.19
N GLY A 228 -19.22 2.57 0.42
CA GLY A 228 -18.73 3.85 -0.11
C GLY A 228 -17.67 3.68 -1.18
N ALA A 229 -16.43 3.84 -0.82
CA ALA A 229 -15.27 3.71 -1.67
C ALA A 229 -14.30 2.65 -1.17
N ILE A 230 -13.38 2.24 -2.04
CA ILE A 230 -12.27 1.37 -1.69
C ILE A 230 -10.97 2.16 -1.91
N LEU A 231 -10.11 2.18 -0.92
CA LEU A 231 -8.74 2.65 -1.02
C LEU A 231 -7.78 1.54 -0.59
N ASN A 232 -6.95 1.08 -1.49
CA ASN A 232 -5.91 0.13 -1.18
C ASN A 232 -4.54 0.78 -1.41
N ILE A 233 -3.85 1.06 -0.32
CA ILE A 233 -2.50 1.63 -0.30
C ILE A 233 -1.50 0.48 -0.34
N ILE A 234 -0.52 0.56 -1.21
CA ILE A 234 0.49 -0.45 -1.41
C ILE A 234 1.84 0.13 -1.04
N ASN A 235 2.50 -0.51 -0.10
CA ASN A 235 3.84 -0.13 0.32
C ASN A 235 4.91 -0.55 -0.69
N ARG A 236 6.02 0.19 -0.70
CA ARG A 236 7.26 -0.17 -1.40
C ARG A 236 7.73 -1.55 -0.94
N GLU A 237 8.40 -2.25 -1.82
CA GLU A 237 8.93 -3.60 -1.52
C GLU A 237 10.33 -3.57 -0.91
N GLY A 238 11.02 -2.44 -1.07
CA GLY A 238 12.42 -2.28 -0.70
C GLY A 238 13.38 -2.68 -1.81
N ASN A 239 14.62 -2.22 -1.69
CA ASN A 239 15.64 -2.35 -2.70
C ASN A 239 16.36 -3.70 -2.63
N VAL A 240 16.38 -4.47 -3.74
CA VAL A 240 17.05 -5.78 -3.79
C VAL A 240 18.55 -5.70 -4.09
N ASN A 241 19.05 -4.51 -4.49
CA ASN A 241 20.42 -4.34 -4.97
C ASN A 241 21.33 -3.70 -3.92
N GLN A 242 20.82 -2.74 -3.15
CA GLN A 242 21.61 -1.95 -2.21
C GLN A 242 20.80 -1.42 -1.04
N ILE A 243 21.48 -1.15 0.07
CA ILE A 243 20.87 -0.50 1.22
C ILE A 243 20.70 0.98 0.88
N LYS A 244 19.47 1.48 1.03
CA LYS A 244 19.13 2.90 0.90
C LYS A 244 18.44 3.38 2.16
N GLY A 245 18.59 4.66 2.47
CA GLY A 245 17.90 5.31 3.57
C GLY A 245 17.45 6.70 3.18
N MET A 246 16.29 7.10 3.69
CA MET A 246 15.74 8.43 3.56
C MET A 246 15.29 8.92 4.93
N SER A 247 15.62 10.15 5.25
CA SER A 247 15.17 10.83 6.47
C SER A 247 14.53 12.16 6.09
N ASN A 248 13.37 12.42 6.68
CA ASN A 248 12.64 13.66 6.50
C ASN A 248 12.30 14.23 7.88
N ILE A 249 12.68 15.48 8.12
CA ILE A 249 12.42 16.18 9.39
C ILE A 249 11.63 17.44 9.05
N SER A 250 10.41 17.54 9.55
CA SER A 250 9.54 18.69 9.44
C SER A 250 9.41 19.41 10.79
N LEU A 251 8.64 20.50 10.84
CA LEU A 251 8.36 21.21 12.09
C LEU A 251 7.55 20.37 13.09
N ILE A 252 6.87 19.34 12.64
CA ILE A 252 5.90 18.59 13.45
C ILE A 252 6.24 17.12 13.59
N SER A 253 7.04 16.56 12.68
CA SER A 253 7.36 15.13 12.67
C SER A 253 8.75 14.85 12.15
N SER A 254 9.25 13.67 12.49
CA SER A 254 10.40 13.06 11.83
C SER A 254 10.01 11.70 11.26
N LYS A 255 10.51 11.44 10.05
CA LYS A 255 10.32 10.19 9.30
C LYS A 255 11.67 9.59 8.98
N LEU A 256 11.73 8.28 9.03
CA LEU A 256 12.88 7.49 8.60
C LEU A 256 12.39 6.32 7.77
N LEU A 257 13.02 6.09 6.64
CA LEU A 257 12.82 4.91 5.81
C LEU A 257 14.19 4.28 5.54
N LEU A 258 14.28 2.99 5.76
CA LEU A 258 15.43 2.17 5.43
C LEU A 258 14.96 0.99 4.57
N GLU A 259 15.71 0.67 3.54
CA GLU A 259 15.41 -0.46 2.66
C GLU A 259 16.69 -1.12 2.19
N GLY A 260 16.61 -2.39 1.84
CA GLY A 260 17.79 -3.10 1.37
C GLY A 260 17.54 -4.55 0.98
N PRO A 261 18.58 -5.22 0.44
CA PRO A 261 18.51 -6.63 0.08
C PRO A 261 18.39 -7.52 1.31
N MET A 262 17.66 -8.63 1.16
CA MET A 262 17.74 -9.75 2.10
C MET A 262 19.10 -10.43 1.96
N PRO A 263 19.67 -10.97 3.05
CA PRO A 263 20.86 -11.83 2.94
C PRO A 263 20.61 -12.99 1.98
N SER A 264 21.46 -13.12 0.98
CA SER A 264 21.33 -14.21 0.00
C SER A 264 21.61 -15.57 0.66
N TYR A 265 20.66 -16.50 0.52
CA TYR A 265 20.82 -17.88 1.01
C TYR A 265 20.34 -18.85 -0.06
N LYS A 266 21.18 -19.80 -0.48
CA LYS A 266 20.85 -20.84 -1.48
C LYS A 266 20.19 -20.30 -2.77
N GLY A 267 20.63 -19.14 -3.25
CA GLY A 267 20.08 -18.53 -4.48
C GLY A 267 18.76 -17.77 -4.29
N MET A 268 18.18 -17.78 -3.09
CA MET A 268 17.03 -16.95 -2.77
C MET A 268 17.41 -15.48 -2.77
N ARG A 269 16.53 -14.64 -3.30
CA ARG A 269 16.67 -13.18 -3.32
C ARG A 269 15.49 -12.55 -2.61
N GLY A 270 15.66 -11.34 -2.15
CA GLY A 270 14.57 -10.63 -1.51
C GLY A 270 14.98 -9.22 -1.10
N SER A 271 14.01 -8.50 -0.57
CA SER A 271 14.18 -7.13 -0.09
C SER A 271 13.43 -6.94 1.21
N TRP A 272 13.83 -5.92 1.93
CA TRP A 272 13.11 -5.44 3.10
C TRP A 272 13.01 -3.92 3.08
N MET A 273 11.95 -3.42 3.67
CA MET A 273 11.70 -2.00 3.92
C MET A 273 11.20 -1.85 5.36
N ILE A 274 11.75 -0.89 6.07
CA ILE A 274 11.32 -0.46 7.39
C ILE A 274 11.12 1.06 7.34
N SER A 275 9.96 1.52 7.76
CA SER A 275 9.65 2.94 7.84
C SER A 275 9.10 3.27 9.21
N GLY A 276 9.46 4.43 9.74
CA GLY A 276 8.92 4.96 10.98
C GLY A 276 8.66 6.46 10.89
N ARG A 277 7.61 6.91 11.57
CA ARG A 277 7.25 8.32 11.73
C ARG A 277 6.88 8.56 13.19
N ARG A 278 7.30 9.71 13.75
CA ARG A 278 6.85 10.21 15.04
C ARG A 278 6.65 11.72 14.97
N THR A 279 5.52 12.17 15.50
CA THR A 279 5.29 13.60 15.73
C THR A 279 5.86 14.02 17.09
N TYR A 280 6.18 15.30 17.20
CA TYR A 280 6.72 15.90 18.43
C TYR A 280 6.06 17.24 18.79
N PHE A 281 4.75 17.34 18.50
CA PHE A 281 3.94 18.48 18.96
C PHE A 281 4.07 18.73 20.46
N ASP A 282 4.04 17.64 21.24
CA ASP A 282 4.27 17.65 22.67
C ASP A 282 5.54 18.43 23.04
N ARG A 283 6.65 18.13 22.37
CA ARG A 283 7.96 18.72 22.67
C ARG A 283 8.12 20.15 22.16
N VAL A 284 7.61 20.43 20.97
CA VAL A 284 7.71 21.77 20.35
C VAL A 284 6.88 22.79 21.14
N ILE A 285 5.64 22.44 21.48
CA ILE A 285 4.77 23.32 22.26
C ILE A 285 5.34 23.57 23.65
N ASP A 286 5.84 22.53 24.33
CA ASP A 286 6.48 22.67 25.63
C ASP A 286 7.74 23.57 25.59
N ALA A 287 8.51 23.49 24.50
CA ALA A 287 9.70 24.31 24.30
C ALA A 287 9.38 25.80 24.05
N LEU A 288 8.24 26.07 23.38
CA LEU A 288 7.79 27.45 23.10
C LEU A 288 7.34 28.20 24.37
N LYS A 289 7.02 27.50 25.46
CA LYS A 289 6.60 28.05 26.74
C LYS A 289 5.52 29.13 26.58
N ILE A 290 4.45 28.81 25.86
CA ILE A 290 3.33 29.73 25.57
C ILE A 290 2.59 29.98 26.89
N PRO A 291 2.61 31.21 27.46
CA PRO A 291 1.95 31.48 28.73
C PRO A 291 0.43 31.55 28.54
N ILE A 292 -0.32 30.83 29.39
CA ILE A 292 -1.79 30.83 29.41
C ILE A 292 -2.37 31.43 30.69
N GLY A 293 -1.56 31.59 31.74
CA GLY A 293 -2.00 32.11 33.01
C GLY A 293 -0.91 32.11 34.06
N LYS A 294 -1.33 32.25 35.32
CA LYS A 294 -0.47 32.11 36.50
C LYS A 294 -1.05 31.03 37.41
N LYS A 295 -0.18 30.20 37.92
CA LYS A 295 -0.51 29.23 38.98
C LYS A 295 -0.79 29.91 40.29
N ALA A 296 -1.38 29.21 41.25
CA ALA A 296 -1.68 29.71 42.58
C ALA A 296 -0.40 30.17 43.35
N ASP A 297 0.77 29.63 43.00
CA ASP A 297 2.06 30.04 43.56
C ASP A 297 2.69 31.28 42.88
N GLY A 298 1.99 31.89 41.91
CA GLY A 298 2.43 33.07 41.16
C GLY A 298 3.35 32.73 39.97
N SER A 299 3.76 31.50 39.77
CA SER A 299 4.54 31.08 38.61
C SER A 299 3.69 31.10 37.32
N ASN A 300 4.34 31.23 36.16
CA ASN A 300 3.64 31.19 34.90
C ASN A 300 3.14 29.77 34.60
N GLU A 301 1.89 29.69 34.16
CA GLU A 301 1.32 28.48 33.57
C GLU A 301 1.52 28.52 32.06
N TYR A 302 1.96 27.41 31.49
CA TYR A 302 2.25 27.29 30.08
C TYR A 302 1.31 26.31 29.42
N PHE A 303 0.93 26.62 28.18
CA PHE A 303 0.14 25.72 27.35
C PHE A 303 0.93 24.43 27.08
N GLN A 304 0.31 23.30 27.36
CA GLN A 304 0.83 21.98 27.04
C GLN A 304 -0.06 21.32 25.97
N PHE A 305 0.55 20.62 25.04
CA PHE A 305 -0.18 19.83 24.05
C PHE A 305 0.15 18.34 24.29
N PRO A 306 -0.58 17.67 25.16
CA PRO A 306 -0.21 16.34 25.69
C PRO A 306 -0.54 15.24 24.70
N TYR A 307 -0.23 15.43 23.41
CA TYR A 307 -0.57 14.52 22.34
C TYR A 307 0.58 14.34 21.37
N TYR A 308 0.82 13.11 20.99
CA TYR A 308 1.70 12.73 19.90
C TYR A 308 1.21 11.43 19.26
N PHE A 309 1.66 11.14 18.04
CA PHE A 309 1.45 9.84 17.41
C PHE A 309 2.75 9.32 16.80
N TYR A 310 2.77 8.02 16.56
CA TYR A 310 3.85 7.36 15.86
C TYR A 310 3.33 6.18 15.03
N ASP A 311 4.03 5.92 13.93
CA ASP A 311 3.77 4.80 13.03
C ASP A 311 5.06 4.07 12.73
N TYR A 312 4.97 2.78 12.52
CA TYR A 312 6.01 2.03 11.83
C TYR A 312 5.41 1.00 10.86
N GLN A 313 6.15 0.76 9.79
CA GLN A 313 5.79 -0.19 8.74
C GLN A 313 7.00 -1.06 8.44
N ILE A 314 6.74 -2.33 8.21
CA ILE A 314 7.75 -3.30 7.80
C ILE A 314 7.18 -4.09 6.63
N LYS A 315 7.93 -4.22 5.56
CA LYS A 315 7.64 -5.12 4.46
C LYS A 315 8.89 -5.92 4.12
N ALA A 316 8.73 -7.22 3.95
CA ALA A 316 9.83 -8.11 3.63
C ALA A 316 9.37 -9.09 2.56
N ASN A 317 10.16 -9.22 1.50
CA ASN A 317 9.88 -10.07 0.36
C ASN A 317 11.00 -11.09 0.21
N LEU A 318 10.64 -12.33 -0.07
CA LEU A 318 11.57 -13.42 -0.30
C LEU A 318 11.14 -14.24 -1.52
N ASP A 319 11.90 -14.16 -2.60
CA ASP A 319 11.76 -15.04 -3.76
C ASP A 319 12.49 -16.35 -3.45
N ILE A 320 11.71 -17.39 -3.03
CA ILE A 320 12.22 -18.73 -2.72
C ILE A 320 12.68 -19.41 -4.01
N SER A 321 11.94 -19.17 -5.10
CA SER A 321 12.26 -19.58 -6.46
C SER A 321 11.60 -18.58 -7.42
N GLU A 322 11.78 -18.77 -8.71
CA GLU A 322 11.12 -17.96 -9.74
C GLU A 322 9.58 -18.02 -9.64
N ASP A 323 9.04 -19.15 -9.18
CA ASP A 323 7.61 -19.39 -9.07
C ASP A 323 7.04 -19.06 -7.69
N HIS A 324 7.85 -19.07 -6.65
CA HIS A 324 7.39 -18.94 -5.27
C HIS A 324 7.96 -17.70 -4.59
N ARG A 325 7.05 -16.84 -4.12
CA ARG A 325 7.41 -15.65 -3.34
C ARG A 325 6.61 -15.57 -2.05
N LEU A 326 7.29 -15.28 -0.96
CA LEU A 326 6.68 -14.92 0.32
C LEU A 326 6.83 -13.42 0.56
N THR A 327 5.75 -12.79 1.02
CA THR A 327 5.76 -11.38 1.43
C THR A 327 5.16 -11.27 2.82
N TYR A 328 5.90 -10.70 3.75
CA TYR A 328 5.43 -10.33 5.07
C TYR A 328 5.23 -8.82 5.15
N THR A 329 4.09 -8.40 5.71
CA THR A 329 3.77 -6.99 5.94
C THR A 329 3.33 -6.77 7.38
N ARG A 330 3.76 -5.66 7.97
CA ARG A 330 3.34 -5.21 9.29
C ARG A 330 3.16 -3.72 9.30
N PHE A 331 2.08 -3.28 9.90
CA PHE A 331 1.86 -1.88 10.23
C PHE A 331 1.46 -1.77 11.70
N TYR A 332 1.93 -0.72 12.34
CA TYR A 332 1.55 -0.32 13.67
C TYR A 332 1.50 1.20 13.74
N GLY A 333 0.42 1.75 14.23
CA GLY A 333 0.27 3.18 14.45
C GLY A 333 -0.56 3.42 15.70
N ASP A 334 -0.05 4.26 16.61
CA ASP A 334 -0.71 4.66 17.84
C ASP A 334 -0.75 6.17 17.99
N ASP A 335 -1.87 6.65 18.47
CA ASP A 335 -2.08 7.97 19.02
C ASP A 335 -2.00 7.89 20.55
N ILE A 336 -1.31 8.84 21.17
CA ILE A 336 -1.13 8.90 22.63
C ILE A 336 -1.60 10.27 23.10
N LEU A 337 -2.64 10.28 23.91
CA LEU A 337 -3.09 11.44 24.68
C LEU A 337 -2.71 11.26 26.14
N ASN A 338 -1.75 12.03 26.60
CA ASN A 338 -1.18 11.96 27.95
C ASN A 338 -1.47 13.29 28.68
N TRP A 339 -2.65 13.39 29.24
CA TRP A 339 -3.05 14.60 29.95
C TRP A 339 -2.99 14.39 31.45
N SER A 340 -2.19 15.23 32.16
CA SER A 340 -2.12 15.26 33.60
C SER A 340 -2.50 16.64 34.12
N PHE A 341 -3.32 16.66 35.12
CA PHE A 341 -3.74 17.86 35.85
C PHE A 341 -3.34 17.71 37.30
N ASP A 342 -2.41 18.57 37.75
CA ASP A 342 -1.95 18.61 39.13
C ASP A 342 -2.34 19.97 39.74
N GLU A 343 -3.28 19.98 40.66
CA GLU A 343 -3.67 21.18 41.36
C GLU A 343 -3.29 21.04 42.85
N LYS A 344 -2.54 22.04 43.36
CA LYS A 344 -2.21 22.15 44.79
C LYS A 344 -2.91 23.37 45.35
N GLU A 345 -3.85 23.14 46.20
CA GLU A 345 -4.53 24.17 46.96
C GLU A 345 -3.95 24.25 48.37
N ASN A 346 -3.26 25.36 48.70
CA ASN A 346 -2.76 25.64 50.01
C ASN A 346 -3.76 26.57 50.72
N TYR A 347 -4.50 26.04 51.68
CA TYR A 347 -5.36 26.81 52.53
C TYR A 347 -4.63 27.17 53.80
N ASN A 348 -4.29 28.47 53.98
CA ASN A 348 -3.67 29.00 55.17
C ASN A 348 -4.79 29.68 56.00
N ASP A 349 -5.27 29.00 57.01
CA ASP A 349 -6.07 29.63 58.06
C ASP A 349 -5.20 29.75 59.34
N THR A 350 -5.54 30.69 60.21
CA THR A 350 -4.73 31.14 61.37
C THR A 350 -4.22 30.04 62.32
N ASP A 351 -4.82 28.83 62.26
CA ASP A 351 -4.46 27.72 63.14
C ASP A 351 -4.19 26.37 62.45
N VAL A 352 -4.43 26.25 61.10
CA VAL A 352 -4.25 24.97 60.39
C VAL A 352 -3.77 25.19 58.96
N ASN A 353 -2.57 24.70 58.64
CA ASN A 353 -2.06 24.59 57.27
C ASN A 353 -2.53 23.30 56.64
N VAL A 354 -3.53 23.38 55.74
CA VAL A 354 -3.99 22.23 54.97
C VAL A 354 -3.53 22.38 53.54
N SER A 355 -2.68 21.46 53.09
CA SER A 355 -2.30 21.31 51.68
C SER A 355 -3.15 20.20 51.09
N ARG A 356 -3.99 20.53 50.12
CA ARG A 356 -4.72 19.54 49.30
C ARG A 356 -4.04 19.44 47.94
N GLU A 357 -3.63 18.24 47.57
CA GLU A 357 -3.07 17.94 46.28
C GLU A 357 -4.11 17.07 45.51
N PHE A 358 -4.62 17.59 44.41
CA PHE A 358 -5.49 16.85 43.51
C PHE A 358 -4.71 16.53 42.25
N LYS A 359 -4.52 15.23 41.95
CA LYS A 359 -3.87 14.74 40.76
C LYS A 359 -4.87 13.93 39.96
N PHE A 360 -5.08 14.33 38.71
CA PHE A 360 -5.86 13.60 37.75
C PHE A 360 -5.05 13.41 36.48
N GLY A 361 -4.98 12.19 35.96
CA GLY A 361 -4.26 11.87 34.73
C GLY A 361 -5.10 11.00 33.82
N ILE A 362 -5.08 11.30 32.53
CA ILE A 362 -5.61 10.46 31.46
C ILE A 362 -4.44 10.04 30.60
N ASP A 363 -4.23 8.74 30.50
CA ASP A 363 -3.35 8.12 29.51
C ASP A 363 -4.22 7.28 28.58
N TRP A 364 -4.46 7.82 27.37
CA TRP A 364 -5.38 7.21 26.42
C TRP A 364 -4.68 6.92 25.09
N PRO A 365 -4.19 5.70 24.92
CA PRO A 365 -3.65 5.24 23.66
C PRO A 365 -4.73 4.58 22.79
N TRP A 366 -4.77 4.93 21.50
CA TRP A 366 -5.58 4.22 20.51
C TRP A 366 -4.80 4.04 19.22
N GLY A 367 -5.12 3.02 18.43
CA GLY A 367 -4.39 2.80 17.21
C GLY A 367 -4.64 1.47 16.52
N ASN A 368 -3.95 1.27 15.41
CA ASN A 368 -4.06 0.10 14.55
C ASN A 368 -2.82 -0.78 14.61
N LYS A 369 -3.05 -2.08 14.49
CA LYS A 369 -2.00 -3.07 14.34
C LYS A 369 -2.40 -4.09 13.29
N THR A 370 -1.62 -4.20 12.23
CA THR A 370 -1.86 -5.19 11.17
C THR A 370 -0.65 -6.07 10.95
N ASN A 371 -0.90 -7.32 10.57
CA ASN A 371 0.12 -8.25 10.10
C ASN A 371 -0.46 -9.04 8.93
N GLY A 372 0.36 -9.33 7.93
CA GLY A 372 -0.02 -10.12 6.79
C GLY A 372 1.11 -10.98 6.27
N LEU A 373 0.76 -12.15 5.78
CA LEU A 373 1.66 -13.05 5.07
C LEU A 373 1.00 -13.45 3.76
N THR A 374 1.67 -13.19 2.66
CA THR A 374 1.24 -13.58 1.32
C THR A 374 2.20 -14.61 0.74
N TRP A 375 1.64 -15.68 0.21
CA TRP A 375 2.37 -16.63 -0.62
C TRP A 375 1.84 -16.56 -2.04
N ARG A 376 2.69 -16.15 -2.98
CA ARG A 376 2.42 -16.18 -4.41
C ARG A 376 3.09 -17.41 -5.01
N TRP A 377 2.32 -18.16 -5.80
CA TRP A 377 2.78 -19.33 -6.55
C TRP A 377 2.32 -19.22 -8.00
N ILE A 378 3.25 -19.21 -8.94
CA ILE A 378 2.98 -19.32 -10.37
C ILE A 378 2.88 -20.80 -10.70
N VAL A 379 1.66 -21.30 -10.77
CA VAL A 379 1.35 -22.72 -11.04
C VAL A 379 1.63 -23.07 -12.51
N SER A 380 1.32 -22.12 -13.41
CA SER A 380 1.62 -22.16 -14.84
C SER A 380 1.70 -20.72 -15.37
N PRO A 381 2.17 -20.50 -16.61
CA PRO A 381 2.23 -19.15 -17.17
C PRO A 381 0.93 -18.35 -17.08
N THR A 382 -0.21 -19.02 -17.13
CA THR A 382 -1.55 -18.40 -17.08
C THR A 382 -2.26 -18.53 -15.72
N ILE A 383 -1.70 -19.29 -14.77
CA ILE A 383 -2.34 -19.58 -13.47
C ILE A 383 -1.41 -19.12 -12.35
N ILE A 384 -1.87 -18.13 -11.59
CA ILE A 384 -1.21 -17.65 -10.38
C ILE A 384 -2.11 -17.92 -9.19
N SER A 385 -1.58 -18.61 -8.18
CA SER A 385 -2.21 -18.78 -6.87
C SER A 385 -1.66 -17.75 -5.90
N LYS A 386 -2.52 -17.08 -5.14
CA LYS A 386 -2.15 -16.13 -4.09
C LYS A 386 -2.89 -16.51 -2.81
N THR A 387 -2.13 -17.00 -1.83
CA THR A 387 -2.66 -17.30 -0.50
C THR A 387 -2.29 -16.16 0.43
N PHE A 388 -3.29 -15.60 1.08
CA PHE A 388 -3.13 -14.45 1.96
C PHE A 388 -3.74 -14.73 3.33
N VAL A 389 -2.95 -14.54 4.38
CA VAL A 389 -3.39 -14.64 5.78
C VAL A 389 -3.05 -13.34 6.46
N SER A 390 -4.05 -12.70 7.08
CA SER A 390 -3.85 -11.42 7.75
C SER A 390 -4.61 -11.33 9.07
N ASN A 391 -4.10 -10.47 9.93
CA ASN A 391 -4.76 -10.05 11.16
C ASN A 391 -4.74 -8.52 11.22
N SER A 392 -5.87 -7.95 11.55
CA SER A 392 -6.02 -6.51 11.80
C SER A 392 -6.70 -6.30 13.14
N TYR A 393 -6.11 -5.44 13.95
CA TYR A 393 -6.60 -5.10 15.27
C TYR A 393 -6.58 -3.58 15.45
N TYR A 394 -7.68 -3.05 15.96
CA TYR A 394 -7.81 -1.66 16.38
C TYR A 394 -8.07 -1.61 17.87
N ARG A 395 -7.33 -0.75 18.57
CA ARG A 395 -7.50 -0.46 20.00
C ARG A 395 -8.07 0.94 20.15
N PHE A 396 -9.05 1.06 21.03
CA PHE A 396 -9.63 2.34 21.44
C PHE A 396 -9.90 2.32 22.95
#